data_4b8b8c17c4d5497c0d89cfdbb4e39a94
#
_entry.id   4b8b8c17c4d5497c0d89cfdbb4e39a94
#
_cell.length_a   1.000
_cell.length_b   1.000
_cell.length_c   1.000
_cell.angle_alpha   90.00
_cell.angle_beta   90.00
_cell.angle_gamma   90.00
#
_symmetry.space_group_name_H-M   'P 1'
#
loop_
_entity.id
_entity.type
_entity.pdbx_description
1 polymer ?
#
loop_
_entity_poly.entity_id
_entity_poly.type
_entity_poly.pdbx_seq_one_letter_code
_entity_poly.pdbx_strand_id
1 'polypeptide(L)' 'MGADYEGQVVAIQELSALSSEAKKFLQHHITNPLAVILGAAQLGQMEMIKPQVEHIVDDLILAGIRDKEFKFRRR' A
#
# COMPACT_ATOMS: atom_id res chain seq x y z
N MET A 1 18.37 1.34 -0.49
CA MET A 1 18.10 0.34 -0.10
C MET A 1 17.18 0.21 0.93
N GLY A 2 16.37 -0.41 1.04
CA GLY A 2 15.45 -0.50 2.06
C GLY A 2 16.12 -0.83 3.36
N ALA A 3 15.44 -0.54 4.41
CA ALA A 3 15.96 -0.83 5.69
C ALA A 3 15.81 -2.32 5.95
N ASP A 4 16.88 -2.94 6.29
CA ASP A 4 16.84 -4.32 6.70
C ASP A 4 16.65 -4.33 8.20
N TYR A 5 15.70 -5.13 8.65
CA TYR A 5 15.45 -5.26 10.08
C TYR A 5 15.34 -6.73 10.42
N GLU A 6 15.49 -7.01 11.70
CA GLU A 6 15.28 -8.37 12.15
C GLU A 6 13.88 -8.78 11.81
N GLY A 7 13.72 -9.97 11.33
CA GLY A 7 12.41 -10.45 10.96
C GLY A 7 12.01 -10.13 9.53
N GLN A 8 12.80 -9.37 8.81
CA GLN A 8 12.44 -9.04 7.42
C GLN A 8 12.35 -10.30 6.57
N VAL A 9 13.30 -11.23 6.73
CA VAL A 9 13.26 -12.46 5.95
C VAL A 9 12.03 -13.27 6.29
N VAL A 10 11.69 -13.34 7.59
CA VAL A 10 10.50 -14.06 8.01
C VAL A 10 9.25 -13.40 7.42
N ALA A 11 9.20 -12.07 7.45
CA ALA A 11 8.05 -11.35 6.91
C ALA A 11 7.89 -11.61 5.42
N ILE A 12 8.99 -11.62 4.68
CA ILE A 12 8.93 -11.90 3.25
C ILE A 12 8.41 -13.31 3.01
N GLN A 13 8.88 -14.27 3.80
CA GLN A 13 8.40 -15.63 3.66
C GLN A 13 6.92 -15.76 3.96
N GLU A 14 6.46 -15.07 4.99
CA GLU A 14 5.04 -15.10 5.34
C GLU A 14 4.19 -14.45 4.26
N LEU A 15 4.67 -13.34 3.70
CA LEU A 15 3.95 -12.68 2.62
C LEU A 15 3.88 -13.58 1.38
N SER A 16 4.97 -14.30 1.10
CA SER A 16 4.98 -15.23 -0.04
C SER A 16 3.98 -16.35 0.14
N ALA A 17 3.66 -16.70 1.37
CA ALA A 17 2.76 -17.79 1.68
C ALA A 17 1.31 -17.36 1.85
N LEU A 18 0.99 -16.10 1.58
CA LEU A 18 -0.38 -15.63 1.68
C LEU A 18 -1.28 -16.43 0.73
N SER A 19 -2.54 -16.56 1.14
CA SER A 19 -3.53 -17.18 0.29
C SER A 19 -3.70 -16.38 -1.00
N SER A 20 -4.28 -17.03 -2.04
CA SER A 20 -4.52 -16.31 -3.28
C SER A 20 -5.50 -15.17 -3.09
N GLU A 21 -6.45 -15.31 -2.16
CA GLU A 21 -7.40 -14.22 -1.90
C GLU A 21 -6.69 -13.02 -1.27
N ALA A 22 -5.78 -13.27 -0.33
CA ALA A 22 -5.03 -12.18 0.27
C ALA A 22 -4.13 -11.49 -0.76
N LYS A 23 -3.53 -12.27 -1.65
CA LYS A 23 -2.69 -11.70 -2.70
C LYS A 23 -3.51 -10.86 -3.66
N LYS A 24 -4.72 -11.30 -3.99
CA LYS A 24 -5.60 -10.52 -4.85
C LYS A 24 -5.97 -9.19 -4.19
N PHE A 25 -6.24 -9.22 -2.90
CA PHE A 25 -6.54 -7.97 -2.20
C PHE A 25 -5.39 -6.98 -2.36
N LEU A 26 -4.16 -7.45 -2.12
CA LEU A 26 -3.01 -6.57 -2.25
C LEU A 26 -2.84 -6.07 -3.67
N GLN A 27 -3.03 -6.93 -4.66
CA GLN A 27 -2.91 -6.52 -6.05
C GLN A 27 -3.91 -5.45 -6.42
N HIS A 28 -5.17 -5.66 -6.06
CA HIS A 28 -6.22 -4.76 -6.53
C HIS A 28 -6.35 -3.50 -5.69
N HIS A 29 -6.03 -3.58 -4.41
CA HIS A 29 -6.26 -2.45 -3.53
C HIS A 29 -5.00 -1.68 -3.18
N ILE A 30 -3.83 -2.27 -3.41
CA ILE A 30 -2.58 -1.60 -3.11
C ILE A 30 -1.79 -1.33 -4.37
N THR A 31 -1.48 -2.38 -5.15
CA THR A 31 -0.59 -2.18 -6.29
C THR A 31 -1.26 -1.45 -7.44
N ASN A 32 -2.56 -1.67 -7.66
CA ASN A 32 -3.24 -0.94 -8.73
C ASN A 32 -3.30 0.56 -8.46
N PRO A 33 -3.68 1.00 -7.26
CA PRO A 33 -3.59 2.44 -6.97
C PRO A 33 -2.19 3.00 -7.07
N LEU A 34 -1.17 2.19 -6.71
CA LEU A 34 0.21 2.66 -6.86
C LEU A 34 0.55 2.91 -8.33
N ALA A 35 0.06 2.06 -9.23
CA ALA A 35 0.29 2.27 -10.65
C ALA A 35 -0.38 3.56 -11.13
N VAL A 36 -1.57 3.87 -10.62
CA VAL A 36 -2.25 5.11 -10.95
C VAL A 36 -1.45 6.31 -10.45
N ILE A 37 -0.90 6.19 -9.23
CA ILE A 37 -0.08 7.27 -8.68
C ILE A 37 1.14 7.50 -9.55
N LEU A 38 1.81 6.44 -9.96
CA LEU A 38 2.98 6.58 -10.80
C LEU A 38 2.63 7.24 -12.12
N GLY A 39 1.56 6.79 -12.76
CA GLY A 39 1.12 7.39 -14.01
C GLY A 39 0.76 8.85 -13.85
N ALA A 40 0.06 9.19 -12.78
CA ALA A 40 -0.31 10.58 -12.52
C ALA A 40 0.92 11.44 -12.29
N ALA A 41 1.90 10.91 -11.57
CA ALA A 41 3.13 11.67 -11.32
C ALA A 41 3.88 11.92 -12.62
N GLN A 42 3.93 10.93 -13.49
CA GLN A 42 4.62 11.08 -14.76
C GLN A 42 3.93 12.08 -15.68
N LEU A 43 2.62 12.21 -15.57
CA LEU A 43 1.87 13.13 -16.40
C LEU A 43 1.62 14.48 -15.73
N GLY A 44 2.07 14.66 -14.50
CA GLY A 44 1.88 15.90 -13.79
C GLY A 44 0.46 16.11 -13.27
N GLN A 45 -0.31 15.04 -13.15
CA GLN A 45 -1.70 15.12 -12.70
C GLN A 45 -1.76 14.93 -11.20
N MET A 46 -1.30 15.92 -10.48
CA MET A 46 -1.12 15.81 -9.03
C MET A 46 -2.43 15.60 -8.28
N GLU A 47 -3.51 16.11 -8.81
CA GLU A 47 -4.80 16.01 -8.13
C GLU A 47 -5.28 14.57 -8.05
N MET A 48 -4.74 13.68 -8.85
CA MET A 48 -5.13 12.26 -8.80
C MET A 48 -4.37 11.47 -7.77
N ILE A 49 -3.31 12.04 -7.21
CA ILE A 49 -2.43 11.29 -6.33
C ILE A 49 -3.03 11.15 -4.92
N LYS A 50 -3.55 12.24 -4.39
CA LYS A 50 -4.02 12.24 -3.01
C LYS A 50 -5.13 11.23 -2.77
N PRO A 51 -6.19 11.16 -3.62
CA PRO A 51 -7.23 10.16 -3.36
C PRO A 51 -6.71 8.73 -3.43
N GLN A 52 -5.72 8.47 -4.30
CA GLN A 52 -5.18 7.11 -4.39
C GLN A 52 -4.40 6.75 -3.13
N VAL A 53 -3.62 7.69 -2.60
CA VAL A 53 -2.88 7.44 -1.37
C VAL A 53 -3.83 7.19 -0.21
N GLU A 54 -4.89 7.98 -0.12
CA GLU A 54 -5.89 7.80 0.93
C GLU A 54 -6.56 6.45 0.83
N HIS A 55 -6.86 6.02 -0.40
CA HIS A 55 -7.48 4.73 -0.62
C HIS A 55 -6.57 3.60 -0.15
N ILE A 56 -5.28 3.69 -0.47
CA ILE A 56 -4.32 2.67 -0.05
C ILE A 56 -4.29 2.57 1.48
N VAL A 57 -4.23 3.71 2.15
CA VAL A 57 -4.15 3.69 3.61
C VAL A 57 -5.44 3.14 4.21
N ASP A 58 -6.58 3.53 3.67
CA ASP A 58 -7.85 3.01 4.16
C ASP A 58 -7.90 1.49 4.04
N ASP A 59 -7.42 0.96 2.93
CA ASP A 59 -7.43 -0.48 2.73
C ASP A 59 -6.44 -1.19 3.64
N LEU A 60 -5.31 -0.56 3.94
CA LEU A 60 -4.37 -1.14 4.90
C LEU A 60 -4.97 -1.17 6.30
N ILE A 61 -5.76 -0.17 6.65
CA ILE A 61 -6.45 -0.16 7.93
C ILE A 61 -7.49 -1.27 7.97
N LEU A 62 -8.26 -1.43 6.90
CA LEU A 62 -9.24 -2.51 6.83
C LEU A 62 -8.60 -3.88 6.96
N ALA A 63 -7.42 -4.03 6.39
CA ALA A 63 -6.71 -5.31 6.44
C ALA A 63 -6.01 -5.53 7.78
N GLY A 64 -6.03 -4.56 8.68
CA GLY A 64 -5.40 -4.69 9.98
C GLY A 64 -3.91 -4.48 9.98
N ILE A 65 -3.36 -3.96 8.87
CA ILE A 65 -1.93 -3.73 8.77
C ILE A 65 -1.55 -2.41 9.42
N ARG A 66 -2.42 -1.40 9.30
CA ARG A 66 -2.21 -0.12 9.97
C ARG A 66 -3.30 0.08 10.99
N ASP A 67 -2.96 0.82 12.05
CA ASP A 67 -3.95 1.18 13.05
C ASP A 67 -5.01 2.06 12.44
N LYS A 68 -6.25 1.88 12.89
CA LYS A 68 -7.29 2.76 12.40
C LYS A 68 -7.12 4.19 12.87
N GLU A 69 -6.20 4.43 13.77
CA GLU A 69 -5.88 5.79 14.20
C GLU A 69 -4.74 6.39 13.40
N PHE A 70 -4.17 5.65 12.44
CA PHE A 70 -3.12 6.18 11.61
C PHE A 70 -3.65 7.33 10.78
N LYS A 71 -2.91 8.40 10.74
CA LYS A 71 -3.29 9.57 9.95
C LYS A 71 -2.09 10.11 9.22
N PHE A 72 -2.33 10.55 7.99
CA PHE A 72 -1.33 11.25 7.27
C PHE A 72 -1.25 12.64 7.78
N ARG A 73 -0.13 13.25 7.58
CA ARG A 73 -0.02 14.67 7.70
C ARG A 73 -0.65 15.28 6.47
N ARG A 74 -1.72 15.99 6.65
CA ARG A 74 -2.44 16.60 5.53
C ARG A 74 -2.28 18.09 5.57
N ARG A 75 -2.14 18.68 4.42
CA ARG A 75 -1.95 20.11 4.33
C ARG A 75 -2.92 20.70 3.36
#